data_d2d4f33c9c95f1ce0d3a3091623494c6
#
_entry.id   d2d4f33c9c95f1ce0d3a3091623494c6
#
_cell.length_a   1.000
_cell.length_b   1.000
_cell.length_c   1.000
_cell.angle_alpha   90.00
_cell.angle_beta   90.00
_cell.angle_gamma   90.00
#
_symmetry.space_group_name_H-M   'P 1'
#
loop_
_entity.id
_entity.type
_entity.pdbx_description
1 polymer ?
#
loop_
_entity_poly.entity_id
_entity_poly.type
_entity_poly.pdbx_seq_one_letter_code
_entity_poly.pdbx_strand_id
1 'polypeptide(L)'
;MDIQNHFYGHSAAYAAHAGLPAPRHIAGLVQHGWKPTSPVRSHFTELASAAPAGGLFVWSHSSRAWDPARDEEETGYRSTAVGAPFLYLADQVRARAIMPERTIPTVVVPFHGSKLFQLEGDQSVYARQVYEKEGPAVVCLHVDDMEHEEIVRAWTDAGHRVTTCGQRRDPEFLSRNLWLLASARKVVTNRVATASFYAAALGTPVHTYGPFYSVRNAAATDPDEAAMRAMFPEFFAEQPDQEALRRIAEEELGRPWMRSPEELARLLGWDGSTLRPALQYWLTGPVDKALKVLGLRASAVPTPQSPTQDPAIPNPTEPKAGGEPTTPSAAPKPHPLAFLRHPLQHLPERLPRRTYPQAVAPSIEDDPAGSRRA
;
A
#
# COMPACT_ATOMS: atom_id res chain seq x y z
N MET A 1 -15.98 8.81 -5.21
CA MET A 1 -16.10 7.45 -4.67
C MET A 1 -14.87 7.14 -3.87
N ASP A 2 -15.03 6.55 -2.74
CA ASP A 2 -14.01 6.41 -1.71
C ASP A 2 -13.55 4.97 -1.45
N ILE A 3 -13.77 4.04 -2.40
CA ILE A 3 -13.40 2.64 -2.23
C ILE A 3 -11.96 2.44 -1.76
N GLN A 4 -11.04 3.33 -2.17
CA GLN A 4 -9.65 3.30 -1.77
C GLN A 4 -9.46 3.51 -0.27
N ASN A 5 -10.37 4.24 0.39
CA ASN A 5 -10.33 4.46 1.82
C ASN A 5 -10.49 3.18 2.63
N HIS A 6 -11.01 2.12 1.99
CA HIS A 6 -11.26 0.81 2.60
C HIS A 6 -10.22 -0.24 2.23
N PHE A 7 -9.21 0.11 1.42
CA PHE A 7 -8.16 -0.84 1.06
C PHE A 7 -7.35 -1.27 2.28
N TYR A 8 -6.88 -2.50 2.23
CA TYR A 8 -6.01 -3.11 3.24
C TYR A 8 -6.60 -3.15 4.65
N GLY A 9 -7.92 -3.02 4.81
CA GLY A 9 -8.57 -2.99 6.12
C GLY A 9 -8.36 -1.70 6.92
N HIS A 10 -7.84 -0.64 6.31
CA HIS A 10 -7.49 0.62 7.00
C HIS A 10 -8.70 1.26 7.68
N SER A 11 -9.81 1.38 6.97
CA SER A 11 -11.04 1.94 7.55
C SER A 11 -11.61 1.07 8.67
N ALA A 12 -11.40 -0.25 8.62
CA ALA A 12 -11.83 -1.15 9.68
C ALA A 12 -11.05 -0.90 10.97
N ALA A 13 -9.72 -0.68 10.88
CA ALA A 13 -8.89 -0.32 12.03
C ALA A 13 -9.30 1.03 12.64
N TYR A 14 -9.58 2.03 11.81
CA TYR A 14 -10.10 3.31 12.28
C TYR A 14 -11.48 3.18 12.94
N ALA A 15 -12.39 2.38 12.34
CA ALA A 15 -13.71 2.16 12.90
C ALA A 15 -13.66 1.48 14.27
N ALA A 16 -12.80 0.47 14.40
CA ALA A 16 -12.58 -0.19 15.68
C ALA A 16 -12.06 0.77 16.76
N HIS A 17 -11.13 1.66 16.42
CA HIS A 17 -10.64 2.68 17.33
C HIS A 17 -11.73 3.68 17.71
N ALA A 18 -12.57 4.08 16.76
CA ALA A 18 -13.71 4.97 17.01
C ALA A 18 -14.90 4.27 17.72
N GLY A 19 -14.76 2.99 18.12
CA GLY A 19 -15.83 2.24 18.79
C GLY A 19 -17.02 1.91 17.88
N LEU A 20 -16.82 1.93 16.56
CA LEU A 20 -17.89 1.65 15.60
C LEU A 20 -17.92 0.17 15.20
N PRO A 21 -19.11 -0.42 15.02
CA PRO A 21 -19.25 -1.83 14.65
C PRO A 21 -18.79 -2.14 13.21
N ALA A 22 -18.68 -1.14 12.36
CA ALA A 22 -18.20 -1.26 10.98
C ALA A 22 -17.75 0.10 10.45
N PRO A 23 -16.85 0.15 9.46
CA PRO A 23 -16.47 1.40 8.82
C PRO A 23 -17.66 2.03 8.10
N ARG A 24 -17.67 3.35 8.07
CA ARG A 24 -18.64 4.18 7.34
C ARG A 24 -17.94 4.89 6.19
N HIS A 25 -18.70 5.59 5.37
CA HIS A 25 -18.14 6.45 4.32
C HIS A 25 -17.30 7.56 4.94
N ILE A 26 -16.12 7.78 4.37
CA ILE A 26 -15.18 8.78 4.85
C ILE A 26 -15.41 10.10 4.11
N ALA A 27 -15.43 11.20 4.86
CA ALA A 27 -15.60 12.55 4.32
C ALA A 27 -14.32 13.10 3.68
N GLY A 28 -13.64 12.32 2.84
CA GLY A 28 -12.38 12.68 2.21
C GLY A 28 -11.67 11.48 1.62
N LEU A 29 -10.37 11.61 1.44
CA LEU A 29 -9.48 10.55 0.92
C LEU A 29 -8.41 10.23 1.95
N VAL A 30 -8.15 8.95 2.17
CA VAL A 30 -7.17 8.44 3.14
C VAL A 30 -5.99 7.84 2.42
N GLN A 31 -4.79 8.19 2.87
CA GLN A 31 -3.54 7.55 2.44
C GLN A 31 -3.60 6.04 2.72
N HIS A 32 -3.21 5.22 1.73
CA HIS A 32 -3.31 3.75 1.82
C HIS A 32 -1.97 3.00 1.78
N GLY A 33 -0.86 3.69 1.94
CA GLY A 33 0.49 3.14 2.03
C GLY A 33 1.49 4.24 2.31
N TRP A 34 2.61 3.90 2.95
CA TRP A 34 3.73 4.84 3.05
C TRP A 34 4.35 5.06 1.66
N LYS A 35 4.77 6.28 1.40
CA LYS A 35 5.44 6.66 0.17
C LYS A 35 6.74 7.40 0.47
N PRO A 36 7.80 7.15 -0.30
CA PRO A 36 9.05 7.88 -0.17
C PRO A 36 9.00 9.29 -0.78
N THR A 37 7.84 9.77 -1.10
CA THR A 37 7.53 11.09 -1.68
C THR A 37 6.21 11.59 -1.13
N SER A 38 5.73 12.73 -1.61
CA SER A 38 4.44 13.28 -1.21
C SER A 38 3.28 12.27 -1.37
N PRO A 39 2.59 11.90 -0.27
CA PRO A 39 1.40 11.08 -0.37
C PRO A 39 0.24 11.81 -1.09
N VAL A 40 0.21 13.15 -1.05
CA VAL A 40 -0.80 13.95 -1.75
C VAL A 40 -0.67 13.75 -3.26
N ARG A 41 0.55 13.84 -3.78
CA ARG A 41 0.83 13.68 -5.21
C ARG A 41 0.71 12.23 -5.67
N SER A 42 1.15 11.29 -4.86
CA SER A 42 1.21 9.88 -5.27
C SER A 42 -0.11 9.12 -5.09
N HIS A 43 -0.93 9.49 -4.09
CA HIS A 43 -2.20 8.80 -3.83
C HIS A 43 -3.43 9.56 -4.31
N PHE A 44 -3.35 10.88 -4.39
CA PHE A 44 -4.52 11.72 -4.60
C PHE A 44 -4.49 12.52 -5.90
N THR A 45 -3.42 12.47 -6.70
CA THR A 45 -3.25 13.31 -7.90
C THR A 45 -4.44 13.23 -8.86
N GLU A 46 -4.94 12.02 -9.14
CA GLU A 46 -6.10 11.84 -10.01
C GLU A 46 -7.43 12.15 -9.33
N LEU A 47 -7.46 12.12 -8.02
CA LEU A 47 -8.65 12.23 -7.20
C LEU A 47 -8.78 13.59 -6.54
N ALA A 48 -7.66 14.30 -6.37
CA ALA A 48 -7.65 15.62 -5.75
C ALA A 48 -8.47 16.65 -6.56
N SER A 49 -8.50 16.55 -7.90
CA SER A 49 -9.39 17.35 -8.75
C SER A 49 -10.88 17.00 -8.60
N ALA A 50 -11.17 15.82 -8.10
CA ALA A 50 -12.48 15.35 -7.68
C ALA A 50 -12.57 15.27 -6.15
N ALA A 51 -11.53 15.78 -5.45
CA ALA A 51 -11.54 15.81 -4.01
C ALA A 51 -12.78 16.55 -3.59
N PRO A 52 -13.65 15.87 -2.91
CA PRO A 52 -14.81 16.51 -2.38
C PRO A 52 -14.35 17.60 -1.43
N ALA A 53 -15.22 18.47 -1.07
CA ALA A 53 -15.07 19.38 0.05
C ALA A 53 -14.71 18.67 1.38
N GLY A 54 -14.30 17.40 1.34
CA GLY A 54 -13.70 16.60 2.38
C GLY A 54 -12.17 16.66 2.36
N GLY A 55 -11.52 16.34 3.45
CA GLY A 55 -10.07 16.46 3.61
C GLY A 55 -9.26 15.41 2.86
N LEU A 56 -7.98 15.70 2.72
CA LEU A 56 -6.97 14.70 2.40
C LEU A 56 -6.33 14.24 3.72
N PHE A 57 -6.52 12.98 4.07
CA PHE A 57 -6.01 12.42 5.32
C PHE A 57 -4.74 11.65 5.06
N VAL A 58 -3.63 12.15 5.59
CA VAL A 58 -2.30 11.52 5.51
C VAL A 58 -1.92 10.91 6.86
N TRP A 59 -0.93 10.03 6.86
CA TRP A 59 -0.52 9.39 8.10
C TRP A 59 0.29 10.33 8.98
N SER A 60 1.25 11.04 8.40
CA SER A 60 2.20 11.86 9.16
C SER A 60 2.49 13.18 8.46
N HIS A 61 2.68 14.23 9.22
CA HIS A 61 3.32 15.47 8.79
C HIS A 61 4.77 15.57 9.30
N SER A 62 5.27 14.50 9.95
CA SER A 62 6.65 14.39 10.45
C SER A 62 7.48 13.44 9.61
N SER A 63 7.02 13.09 8.40
CA SER A 63 7.76 12.19 7.49
C SER A 63 9.02 12.87 6.97
N ARG A 64 10.11 12.12 6.87
CA ARG A 64 11.34 12.56 6.21
C ARG A 64 11.20 12.61 4.70
N ALA A 65 10.20 11.92 4.16
CA ALA A 65 10.00 11.73 2.74
C ALA A 65 9.35 12.92 2.03
N TRP A 66 8.74 13.86 2.78
CA TRP A 66 8.03 14.98 2.19
C TRP A 66 7.78 16.13 3.17
N ASP A 67 7.59 17.32 2.60
CA ASP A 67 7.26 18.55 3.33
C ASP A 67 5.79 18.92 3.04
N PRO A 68 4.89 18.84 4.04
CA PRO A 68 3.48 19.15 3.84
C PRO A 68 3.20 20.62 3.51
N ALA A 69 4.00 21.56 4.02
CA ALA A 69 3.81 22.98 3.76
C ALA A 69 4.16 23.32 2.30
N ARG A 70 5.28 22.80 1.82
CA ARG A 70 5.69 22.93 0.42
C ARG A 70 4.67 22.26 -0.52
N ASP A 71 4.15 21.10 -0.13
CA ASP A 71 3.17 20.38 -0.93
C ASP A 71 1.84 21.13 -1.03
N GLU A 72 1.40 21.78 0.06
CA GLU A 72 0.23 22.67 0.08
C GLU A 72 0.43 23.89 -0.83
N GLU A 73 1.61 24.52 -0.77
CA GLU A 73 1.96 25.65 -1.63
C GLU A 73 1.95 25.29 -3.13
N GLU A 74 2.56 24.13 -3.49
CA GLU A 74 2.68 23.70 -4.87
C GLU A 74 1.40 23.10 -5.47
N THR A 75 0.56 22.45 -4.64
CA THR A 75 -0.65 21.76 -5.11
C THR A 75 -1.95 22.50 -4.85
N GLY A 76 -1.95 23.43 -3.88
CA GLY A 76 -3.16 24.08 -3.36
C GLY A 76 -4.03 23.17 -2.49
N TYR A 77 -3.57 21.94 -2.15
CA TYR A 77 -4.33 20.97 -1.37
C TYR A 77 -3.77 20.83 0.03
N ARG A 78 -4.58 21.18 1.01
CA ARG A 78 -4.25 20.98 2.42
C ARG A 78 -4.54 19.57 2.86
N SER A 79 -3.57 18.93 3.53
CA SER A 79 -3.74 17.62 4.14
C SER A 79 -3.91 17.71 5.66
N THR A 80 -4.49 16.67 6.25
CA THR A 80 -4.64 16.50 7.70
C THR A 80 -3.99 15.20 8.12
N ALA A 81 -3.01 15.27 9.01
CA ALA A 81 -2.37 14.07 9.55
C ALA A 81 -3.26 13.43 10.62
N VAL A 82 -3.45 12.11 10.51
CA VAL A 82 -4.36 11.33 11.38
C VAL A 82 -3.72 10.07 11.95
N GLY A 83 -2.44 9.81 11.69
CA GLY A 83 -1.78 8.56 12.05
C GLY A 83 -2.16 7.37 11.15
N ALA A 84 -1.22 6.47 10.94
CA ALA A 84 -1.47 5.26 10.16
C ALA A 84 -2.46 4.32 10.87
N PRO A 85 -3.42 3.70 10.17
CA PRO A 85 -4.40 2.79 10.78
C PRO A 85 -3.74 1.58 11.46
N PHE A 86 -2.56 1.21 11.03
CA PHE A 86 -1.75 0.16 11.63
C PHE A 86 -1.39 0.45 13.10
N LEU A 87 -1.07 1.70 13.45
CA LEU A 87 -0.73 2.07 14.82
C LEU A 87 -1.94 1.92 15.75
N TYR A 88 -3.12 2.33 15.30
CA TYR A 88 -4.37 2.16 16.06
C TYR A 88 -4.68 0.68 16.30
N LEU A 89 -4.50 -0.15 15.27
CA LEU A 89 -4.70 -1.58 15.38
C LEU A 89 -3.69 -2.20 16.36
N ALA A 90 -2.41 -1.84 16.24
CA ALA A 90 -1.34 -2.34 17.12
C ALA A 90 -1.61 -1.98 18.59
N ASP A 91 -2.06 -0.75 18.86
CA ASP A 91 -2.38 -0.33 20.22
C ASP A 91 -3.58 -1.08 20.80
N GLN A 92 -4.60 -1.36 20.00
CA GLN A 92 -5.76 -2.17 20.42
C GLN A 92 -5.36 -3.62 20.73
N VAL A 93 -4.49 -4.21 19.90
CA VAL A 93 -3.99 -5.58 20.11
C VAL A 93 -3.12 -5.63 21.37
N ARG A 94 -2.27 -4.63 21.61
CA ARG A 94 -1.47 -4.51 22.86
C ARG A 94 -2.36 -4.35 24.09
N ALA A 95 -3.34 -3.45 24.03
CA ALA A 95 -4.24 -3.17 25.15
C ALA A 95 -5.07 -4.40 25.57
N ARG A 96 -5.33 -5.33 24.63
CA ARG A 96 -6.02 -6.58 24.89
C ARG A 96 -5.10 -7.73 25.29
N ALA A 97 -3.79 -7.50 25.33
CA ALA A 97 -2.77 -8.51 25.63
C ALA A 97 -2.83 -9.75 24.72
N ILE A 98 -3.20 -9.54 23.44
CA ILE A 98 -3.31 -10.62 22.44
C ILE A 98 -2.21 -10.56 21.37
N MET A 99 -1.11 -9.87 21.63
CA MET A 99 0.06 -9.90 20.75
C MET A 99 0.58 -11.34 20.61
N PRO A 100 0.87 -11.82 19.39
CA PRO A 100 1.37 -13.16 19.20
C PRO A 100 2.80 -13.32 19.76
N GLU A 101 3.15 -14.55 20.14
CA GLU A 101 4.52 -14.91 20.44
C GLU A 101 5.38 -14.90 19.16
N ARG A 102 6.66 -14.55 19.29
CA ARG A 102 7.63 -14.55 18.18
C ARG A 102 8.13 -15.96 17.89
N THR A 103 7.33 -16.73 17.17
CA THR A 103 7.63 -18.13 16.84
C THR A 103 8.27 -18.30 15.46
N ILE A 104 8.11 -17.34 14.55
CA ILE A 104 8.67 -17.39 13.19
C ILE A 104 10.09 -16.81 13.22
N PRO A 105 11.13 -17.58 12.89
CA PRO A 105 12.52 -17.08 12.92
C PRO A 105 12.70 -15.85 12.04
N THR A 106 12.35 -15.94 10.76
CA THR A 106 12.50 -14.86 9.80
C THR A 106 11.25 -14.75 8.90
N VAL A 107 10.70 -13.55 8.81
CA VAL A 107 9.70 -13.17 7.80
C VAL A 107 10.37 -12.27 6.77
N VAL A 108 10.24 -12.61 5.51
CA VAL A 108 10.73 -11.79 4.40
C VAL A 108 9.55 -11.09 3.74
N VAL A 109 9.68 -9.78 3.56
CA VAL A 109 8.70 -8.98 2.81
C VAL A 109 9.44 -8.32 1.67
N PRO A 110 9.54 -8.98 0.50
CA PRO A 110 10.19 -8.39 -0.66
C PRO A 110 9.44 -7.15 -1.11
N PHE A 111 10.17 -6.18 -1.65
CA PHE A 111 9.51 -5.08 -2.34
C PHE A 111 8.77 -5.64 -3.55
N HIS A 112 7.51 -5.27 -3.68
CA HIS A 112 6.58 -5.86 -4.63
C HIS A 112 6.17 -4.88 -5.72
N GLY A 113 5.83 -5.42 -6.88
CA GLY A 113 5.14 -4.71 -7.95
C GLY A 113 3.63 -4.67 -7.73
N SER A 114 2.94 -4.31 -8.76
CA SER A 114 1.49 -4.40 -8.87
C SER A 114 1.10 -4.60 -10.33
N LYS A 115 -0.17 -4.83 -10.62
CA LYS A 115 -0.67 -4.87 -12.00
C LYS A 115 -0.39 -3.59 -12.81
N LEU A 116 -0.12 -2.47 -12.11
CA LEU A 116 0.20 -1.18 -12.72
C LEU A 116 1.71 -0.90 -12.78
N PHE A 117 2.51 -1.54 -11.95
CA PHE A 117 3.93 -1.26 -11.77
C PHE A 117 4.72 -2.56 -11.75
N GLN A 118 5.39 -2.86 -12.85
CA GLN A 118 6.29 -4.01 -12.94
C GLN A 118 7.63 -3.69 -12.26
N LEU A 119 8.19 -4.68 -11.56
CA LEU A 119 9.52 -4.56 -10.99
C LEU A 119 10.60 -5.00 -11.97
N GLU A 120 11.76 -4.35 -11.84
CA GLU A 120 13.01 -4.81 -12.40
C GLU A 120 13.86 -5.42 -11.27
N GLY A 121 14.16 -6.70 -11.39
CA GLY A 121 14.92 -7.43 -10.38
C GLY A 121 14.70 -8.94 -10.48
N ASP A 122 15.68 -9.70 -10.02
CA ASP A 122 15.65 -11.15 -10.01
C ASP A 122 15.29 -11.68 -8.62
N GLN A 123 14.07 -12.19 -8.48
CA GLN A 123 13.57 -12.76 -7.23
C GLN A 123 14.39 -13.97 -6.77
N SER A 124 14.92 -14.78 -7.72
CA SER A 124 15.68 -15.98 -7.40
C SER A 124 17.05 -15.65 -6.79
N VAL A 125 17.67 -14.55 -7.21
CA VAL A 125 18.91 -14.05 -6.59
C VAL A 125 18.66 -13.67 -5.16
N TYR A 126 17.58 -12.92 -4.90
CA TYR A 126 17.25 -12.48 -3.55
C TYR A 126 16.86 -13.67 -2.66
N ALA A 127 16.07 -14.60 -3.16
CA ALA A 127 15.66 -15.78 -2.42
C ALA A 127 16.87 -16.62 -1.96
N ARG A 128 17.84 -16.87 -2.85
CA ARG A 128 19.08 -17.58 -2.49
C ARG A 128 19.90 -16.80 -1.44
N GLN A 129 20.05 -15.50 -1.62
CA GLN A 129 20.78 -14.67 -0.65
C GLN A 129 20.15 -14.70 0.76
N VAL A 130 18.80 -14.69 0.81
CA VAL A 130 18.09 -14.82 2.09
C VAL A 130 18.31 -16.20 2.69
N TYR A 131 18.24 -17.27 1.89
CA TYR A 131 18.47 -18.62 2.39
C TYR A 131 19.88 -18.80 2.96
N GLU A 132 20.89 -18.27 2.30
CA GLU A 132 22.28 -18.30 2.75
C GLU A 132 22.49 -17.57 4.09
N LYS A 133 21.78 -16.45 4.30
CA LYS A 133 21.94 -15.63 5.52
C LYS A 133 21.04 -16.06 6.68
N GLU A 134 19.83 -16.47 6.37
CA GLU A 134 18.75 -16.66 7.36
C GLU A 134 18.31 -18.14 7.49
N GLY A 135 18.65 -18.98 6.52
CA GLY A 135 18.03 -20.29 6.35
C GLY A 135 16.59 -20.20 5.82
N PRO A 136 15.77 -21.25 6.01
CA PRO A 136 14.38 -21.24 5.58
C PRO A 136 13.57 -20.13 6.29
N ALA A 137 12.84 -19.37 5.52
CA ALA A 137 12.05 -18.24 5.99
C ALA A 137 10.59 -18.31 5.49
N VAL A 138 9.72 -17.53 6.12
CA VAL A 138 8.36 -17.26 5.63
C VAL A 138 8.38 -15.99 4.79
N VAL A 139 8.01 -16.09 3.52
CA VAL A 139 8.03 -14.99 2.56
C VAL A 139 6.61 -14.51 2.31
N CYS A 140 6.33 -13.27 2.66
CA CYS A 140 5.05 -12.65 2.42
C CYS A 140 5.06 -11.89 1.09
N LEU A 141 4.50 -12.49 0.06
CA LEU A 141 4.35 -11.87 -1.25
C LEU A 141 3.07 -11.04 -1.34
N HIS A 142 3.11 -10.02 -2.18
CA HIS A 142 1.89 -9.32 -2.58
C HIS A 142 0.98 -10.28 -3.37
N VAL A 143 -0.33 -10.09 -3.24
CA VAL A 143 -1.29 -10.98 -3.92
C VAL A 143 -1.14 -10.98 -5.44
N ASP A 144 -0.76 -9.85 -6.04
CA ASP A 144 -0.51 -9.79 -7.48
C ASP A 144 0.73 -10.63 -7.87
N ASP A 145 1.78 -10.67 -7.03
CA ASP A 145 2.97 -11.50 -7.25
C ASP A 145 2.67 -12.99 -7.06
N MET A 146 1.68 -13.34 -6.23
CA MET A 146 1.21 -14.74 -6.09
C MET A 146 0.54 -15.29 -7.35
N GLU A 147 0.07 -14.42 -8.25
CA GLU A 147 -0.47 -14.82 -9.55
C GLU A 147 0.64 -15.18 -10.58
N HIS A 148 1.91 -14.89 -10.25
CA HIS A 148 3.09 -15.14 -11.08
C HIS A 148 3.86 -16.37 -10.57
N GLU A 149 3.66 -17.51 -11.24
CA GLU A 149 4.24 -18.80 -10.83
C GLU A 149 5.77 -18.73 -10.74
N GLU A 150 6.43 -17.99 -11.61
CA GLU A 150 7.88 -17.79 -11.62
C GLU A 150 8.37 -17.09 -10.35
N ILE A 151 7.61 -16.13 -9.82
CA ILE A 151 7.95 -15.44 -8.56
C ILE A 151 7.79 -16.40 -7.39
N VAL A 152 6.67 -17.11 -7.33
CA VAL A 152 6.43 -18.10 -6.26
C VAL A 152 7.51 -19.20 -6.29
N ARG A 153 7.83 -19.74 -7.45
CA ARG A 153 8.88 -20.74 -7.63
C ARG A 153 10.26 -20.23 -7.21
N ALA A 154 10.61 -18.99 -7.54
CA ALA A 154 11.90 -18.43 -7.14
C ALA A 154 12.14 -18.54 -5.63
N TRP A 155 11.10 -18.38 -4.83
CA TRP A 155 11.16 -18.49 -3.37
C TRP A 155 11.05 -19.93 -2.87
N THR A 156 10.12 -20.73 -3.42
CA THR A 156 9.91 -22.12 -2.98
C THR A 156 11.08 -23.02 -3.33
N ASP A 157 11.66 -22.87 -4.55
CA ASP A 157 12.83 -23.62 -4.99
C ASP A 157 14.09 -23.29 -4.16
N ALA A 158 14.16 -22.07 -3.64
CA ALA A 158 15.20 -21.69 -2.68
C ALA A 158 14.98 -22.25 -1.26
N GLY A 159 13.86 -22.95 -1.00
CA GLY A 159 13.57 -23.59 0.28
C GLY A 159 12.77 -22.74 1.26
N HIS A 160 12.13 -21.66 0.80
CA HIS A 160 11.28 -20.82 1.63
C HIS A 160 9.81 -21.25 1.57
N ARG A 161 9.04 -20.83 2.57
CA ARG A 161 7.57 -20.95 2.59
C ARG A 161 6.97 -19.63 2.14
N VAL A 162 6.06 -19.67 1.18
CA VAL A 162 5.40 -18.47 0.65
C VAL A 162 4.01 -18.31 1.26
N THR A 163 3.65 -17.09 1.61
CA THR A 163 2.32 -16.68 2.09
C THR A 163 1.95 -15.31 1.54
N THR A 164 0.72 -14.87 1.78
CA THR A 164 0.22 -13.53 1.48
C THR A 164 -0.73 -13.04 2.54
N CYS A 165 -0.84 -11.73 2.73
CA CYS A 165 -1.86 -11.12 3.59
C CYS A 165 -3.24 -11.02 2.91
N GLY A 166 -3.37 -11.44 1.66
CA GLY A 166 -4.61 -11.48 0.91
C GLY A 166 -4.87 -10.26 0.04
N GLN A 167 -6.11 -10.12 -0.41
CA GLN A 167 -6.53 -9.08 -1.34
C GLN A 167 -6.62 -7.72 -0.68
N ARG A 168 -6.28 -6.65 -1.42
CA ARG A 168 -6.34 -5.26 -0.93
C ARG A 168 -7.72 -4.82 -0.43
N ARG A 169 -8.80 -5.49 -0.86
CA ARG A 169 -10.18 -5.21 -0.42
C ARG A 169 -10.62 -6.02 0.79
N ASP A 170 -9.76 -6.88 1.29
CA ASP A 170 -10.06 -7.68 2.47
C ASP A 170 -9.92 -6.82 3.74
N PRO A 171 -10.97 -6.67 4.54
CA PRO A 171 -10.92 -5.88 5.77
C PRO A 171 -9.99 -6.47 6.84
N GLU A 172 -9.60 -7.74 6.72
CA GLU A 172 -8.68 -8.42 7.64
C GLU A 172 -7.22 -8.36 7.19
N PHE A 173 -6.93 -7.78 6.03
CA PHE A 173 -5.56 -7.67 5.50
C PHE A 173 -4.59 -7.10 6.53
N LEU A 174 -4.96 -5.96 7.14
CA LEU A 174 -4.06 -5.27 8.08
C LEU A 174 -3.81 -6.09 9.35
N SER A 175 -4.81 -6.82 9.84
CA SER A 175 -4.63 -7.67 11.03
C SER A 175 -3.77 -8.89 10.73
N ARG A 176 -3.91 -9.51 9.54
CA ARG A 176 -3.00 -10.60 9.13
C ARG A 176 -1.57 -10.10 8.98
N ASN A 177 -1.40 -8.90 8.40
CA ASN A 177 -0.08 -8.28 8.27
C ASN A 177 0.54 -8.02 9.67
N LEU A 178 -0.23 -7.41 10.58
CA LEU A 178 0.21 -7.19 11.95
C LEU A 178 0.60 -8.50 12.62
N TRP A 179 -0.25 -9.53 12.52
CA TRP A 179 0.00 -10.83 13.13
C TRP A 179 1.28 -11.47 12.61
N LEU A 180 1.47 -11.48 11.28
CA LEU A 180 2.66 -12.04 10.64
C LEU A 180 3.94 -11.33 11.10
N LEU A 181 3.95 -9.99 11.05
CA LEU A 181 5.12 -9.20 11.44
C LEU A 181 5.41 -9.30 12.95
N ALA A 182 4.37 -9.34 13.79
CA ALA A 182 4.52 -9.48 15.23
C ALA A 182 5.00 -10.86 15.65
N SER A 183 4.64 -11.93 14.91
CA SER A 183 5.09 -13.31 15.16
C SER A 183 6.54 -13.55 14.74
N ALA A 184 7.16 -12.63 14.00
CA ALA A 184 8.53 -12.75 13.54
C ALA A 184 9.54 -12.39 14.62
N ARG A 185 10.64 -13.14 14.70
CA ARG A 185 11.83 -12.74 15.46
C ARG A 185 12.64 -11.68 14.72
N LYS A 186 12.56 -11.70 13.38
CA LYS A 186 13.22 -10.78 12.47
C LYS A 186 12.39 -10.62 11.20
N VAL A 187 12.33 -9.39 10.70
CA VAL A 187 11.78 -9.07 9.38
C VAL A 187 12.91 -8.63 8.45
N VAL A 188 12.94 -9.18 7.25
CA VAL A 188 13.92 -8.86 6.21
C VAL A 188 13.20 -8.28 5.01
N THR A 189 13.75 -7.24 4.43
CA THR A 189 13.26 -6.60 3.20
C THR A 189 14.44 -6.15 2.34
N ASN A 190 14.23 -5.97 1.05
CA ASN A 190 15.27 -5.44 0.16
C ASN A 190 15.10 -3.94 -0.16
N ARG A 191 14.02 -3.33 0.36
CA ARG A 191 13.79 -1.88 0.19
C ARG A 191 12.95 -1.36 1.37
N VAL A 192 13.26 -0.17 1.86
CA VAL A 192 12.42 0.50 2.86
C VAL A 192 11.05 0.80 2.25
N ALA A 193 10.01 0.28 2.89
CA ALA A 193 8.62 0.38 2.46
C ALA A 193 7.67 0.31 3.66
N THR A 194 6.38 0.33 3.42
CA THR A 194 5.35 0.29 4.47
C THR A 194 5.58 -0.83 5.50
N ALA A 195 5.93 -2.04 5.03
CA ALA A 195 6.14 -3.19 5.90
C ALA A 195 7.36 -3.03 6.83
N SER A 196 8.41 -2.33 6.37
CA SER A 196 9.60 -2.03 7.19
C SER A 196 9.22 -1.18 8.41
N PHE A 197 8.42 -0.13 8.17
CA PHE A 197 7.95 0.73 9.26
C PHE A 197 6.94 0.03 10.16
N TYR A 198 6.06 -0.80 9.62
CA TYR A 198 5.13 -1.59 10.43
C TYR A 198 5.87 -2.53 11.37
N ALA A 199 6.85 -3.28 10.87
CA ALA A 199 7.66 -4.18 11.70
C ALA A 199 8.45 -3.43 12.78
N ALA A 200 9.12 -2.34 12.41
CA ALA A 200 9.88 -1.52 13.35
C ALA A 200 8.97 -0.91 14.45
N ALA A 201 7.79 -0.40 14.10
CA ALA A 201 6.82 0.15 15.08
C ALA A 201 6.26 -0.93 16.04
N LEU A 202 6.25 -2.20 15.63
CA LEU A 202 5.93 -3.34 16.51
C LEU A 202 7.09 -3.69 17.44
N GLY A 203 8.29 -3.13 17.23
CA GLY A 203 9.53 -3.54 17.89
C GLY A 203 10.05 -4.87 17.35
N THR A 204 9.60 -5.32 16.19
CA THR A 204 10.18 -6.48 15.50
C THR A 204 11.45 -6.04 14.80
N PRO A 205 12.60 -6.70 15.05
CA PRO A 205 13.87 -6.37 14.40
C PRO A 205 13.75 -6.36 12.88
N VAL A 206 14.23 -5.28 12.25
CA VAL A 206 14.18 -5.10 10.79
C VAL A 206 15.60 -5.04 10.24
N HIS A 207 15.83 -5.75 9.14
CA HIS A 207 17.06 -5.72 8.37
C HIS A 207 16.75 -5.48 6.89
N THR A 208 17.44 -4.54 6.27
CA THR A 208 17.26 -4.22 4.87
C THR A 208 18.54 -4.58 4.10
N TYR A 209 18.43 -5.62 3.26
CA TYR A 209 19.51 -6.04 2.38
C TYR A 209 18.96 -6.80 1.17
N GLY A 210 19.81 -7.00 0.17
CA GLY A 210 19.47 -7.68 -1.08
C GLY A 210 19.45 -6.72 -2.25
N PRO A 211 19.07 -7.20 -3.45
CA PRO A 211 19.00 -6.37 -4.63
C PRO A 211 17.93 -5.29 -4.49
N PHE A 212 18.27 -4.07 -4.81
CA PHE A 212 17.29 -2.98 -4.82
C PHE A 212 16.41 -3.11 -6.07
N TYR A 213 15.15 -3.43 -5.89
CA TYR A 213 14.21 -3.50 -7.02
C TYR A 213 13.72 -2.10 -7.37
N SER A 214 13.85 -1.76 -8.65
CA SER A 214 13.29 -0.55 -9.23
C SER A 214 11.92 -0.83 -9.85
N VAL A 215 11.11 0.21 -9.98
CA VAL A 215 9.83 0.12 -10.67
C VAL A 215 10.05 0.51 -12.13
N ARG A 216 9.72 -0.39 -13.07
CA ARG A 216 9.78 -0.07 -14.50
C ARG A 216 8.81 1.07 -14.81
N ASN A 217 9.28 2.08 -15.51
CA ASN A 217 8.52 3.30 -15.78
C ASN A 217 8.07 4.04 -14.50
N ALA A 218 8.87 3.96 -13.44
CA ALA A 218 8.64 4.77 -12.25
C ALA A 218 8.54 6.25 -12.64
N ALA A 219 7.66 6.97 -11.95
CA ALA A 219 7.68 8.42 -12.04
C ALA A 219 9.07 8.92 -11.62
N ALA A 220 9.56 10.00 -12.23
CA ALA A 220 10.85 10.60 -11.89
C ALA A 220 11.01 10.95 -10.39
N THR A 221 9.95 10.83 -9.63
CA THR A 221 9.89 11.06 -8.19
C THR A 221 10.12 9.80 -7.34
N ASP A 222 10.17 8.59 -7.94
CA ASP A 222 10.47 7.37 -7.15
C ASP A 222 11.98 7.34 -6.85
N PRO A 223 12.42 7.37 -5.57
CA PRO A 223 13.82 7.46 -5.23
C PRO A 223 14.57 6.18 -5.64
N ASP A 224 15.75 6.36 -6.19
CA ASP A 224 16.70 5.28 -6.42
C ASP A 224 17.28 4.76 -5.09
N GLU A 225 18.18 3.78 -5.18
CA GLU A 225 18.82 3.19 -4.00
C GLU A 225 19.65 4.22 -3.22
N ALA A 226 20.37 5.08 -3.91
CA ALA A 226 21.25 6.08 -3.27
C ALA A 226 20.42 7.11 -2.50
N ALA A 227 19.33 7.61 -3.09
CA ALA A 227 18.41 8.52 -2.45
C ALA A 227 17.71 7.87 -1.24
N MET A 228 17.27 6.60 -1.37
CA MET A 228 16.65 5.87 -0.27
C MET A 228 17.62 5.64 0.89
N ARG A 229 18.88 5.27 0.59
CA ARG A 229 19.93 5.13 1.60
C ARG A 229 20.29 6.45 2.28
N ALA A 230 20.28 7.55 1.54
CA ALA A 230 20.52 8.88 2.09
C ALA A 230 19.38 9.33 3.01
N MET A 231 18.14 9.00 2.67
CA MET A 231 16.95 9.36 3.44
C MET A 231 16.79 8.54 4.73
N PHE A 232 17.12 7.24 4.67
CA PHE A 232 16.96 6.30 5.78
C PHE A 232 18.21 5.45 6.02
N PRO A 233 19.39 6.05 6.28
CA PRO A 233 20.64 5.32 6.43
C PRO A 233 20.59 4.28 7.56
N GLU A 234 19.77 4.52 8.59
CA GLU A 234 19.62 3.65 9.74
C GLU A 234 19.08 2.26 9.37
N PHE A 235 18.20 2.18 8.36
CA PHE A 235 17.64 0.91 7.88
C PHE A 235 18.65 0.07 7.09
N PHE A 236 19.72 0.68 6.56
CA PHE A 236 20.73 0.02 5.74
C PHE A 236 22.03 -0.25 6.49
N ALA A 237 22.07 0.07 7.77
CA ALA A 237 23.22 -0.26 8.62
C ALA A 237 23.39 -1.79 8.71
N GLU A 238 24.62 -2.26 8.79
CA GLU A 238 24.93 -3.70 8.93
C GLU A 238 24.34 -4.24 10.25
N GLN A 239 24.44 -3.46 11.30
CA GLN A 239 23.81 -3.73 12.60
C GLN A 239 22.90 -2.55 12.97
N PRO A 240 21.63 -2.58 12.52
CA PRO A 240 20.74 -1.46 12.74
C PRO A 240 20.34 -1.32 14.20
N ASP A 241 20.36 -0.10 14.72
CA ASP A 241 19.79 0.24 16.02
C ASP A 241 18.27 0.13 15.94
N GLN A 242 17.72 -0.94 16.50
CA GLN A 242 16.29 -1.25 16.42
C GLN A 242 15.41 -0.22 17.15
N GLU A 243 15.94 0.43 18.19
CA GLU A 243 15.21 1.49 18.87
C GLU A 243 15.18 2.78 18.04
N ALA A 244 16.26 3.10 17.33
CA ALA A 244 16.25 4.18 16.37
C ALA A 244 15.29 3.90 15.22
N LEU A 245 15.27 2.65 14.68
CA LEU A 245 14.31 2.26 13.64
C LEU A 245 12.87 2.38 14.13
N ARG A 246 12.59 2.01 15.37
CA ARG A 246 11.25 2.13 15.95
C ARG A 246 10.80 3.59 16.02
N ARG A 247 11.65 4.49 16.51
CA ARG A 247 11.33 5.93 16.56
C ARG A 247 11.06 6.51 15.18
N ILE A 248 11.91 6.20 14.20
CA ILE A 248 11.71 6.64 12.81
C ILE A 248 10.38 6.11 12.28
N ALA A 249 10.09 4.84 12.50
CA ALA A 249 8.85 4.22 12.05
C ALA A 249 7.61 4.87 12.68
N GLU A 250 7.66 5.22 13.95
CA GLU A 250 6.58 5.91 14.64
C GLU A 250 6.35 7.33 14.10
N GLU A 251 7.42 8.05 13.72
CA GLU A 251 7.34 9.35 13.06
C GLU A 251 6.74 9.22 11.64
N GLU A 252 7.26 8.30 10.83
CA GLU A 252 6.79 8.06 9.45
C GLU A 252 5.33 7.56 9.40
N LEU A 253 4.93 6.75 10.37
CA LEU A 253 3.56 6.27 10.51
C LEU A 253 2.64 7.26 11.24
N GLY A 254 3.17 8.36 11.74
CA GLY A 254 2.40 9.43 12.34
C GLY A 254 1.90 9.15 13.77
N ARG A 255 2.72 8.53 14.62
CA ARG A 255 2.41 8.37 16.06
C ARG A 255 2.02 9.69 16.73
N PRO A 256 2.73 10.83 16.52
CA PRO A 256 2.38 12.12 17.11
C PRO A 256 1.05 12.69 16.60
N TRP A 257 0.55 12.17 15.47
CA TRP A 257 -0.65 12.65 14.80
C TRP A 257 -1.87 11.76 15.02
N MET A 258 -1.76 10.73 15.85
CA MET A 258 -2.91 9.90 16.20
C MET A 258 -3.96 10.76 16.93
N ARG A 259 -5.22 10.43 16.68
CA ARG A 259 -6.38 11.15 17.18
C ARG A 259 -7.12 10.31 18.21
N SER A 260 -7.83 11.00 19.12
CA SER A 260 -8.79 10.31 19.98
C SER A 260 -9.92 9.66 19.15
N PRO A 261 -10.65 8.68 19.70
CA PRO A 261 -11.80 8.07 19.01
C PRO A 261 -12.80 9.10 18.48
N GLU A 262 -13.13 10.11 19.29
CA GLU A 262 -14.10 11.15 18.96
C GLU A 262 -13.56 12.10 17.90
N GLU A 263 -12.29 12.52 18.01
CA GLU A 263 -11.65 13.36 16.99
C GLU A 263 -11.55 12.68 15.66
N LEU A 264 -11.12 11.40 15.65
CA LEU A 264 -11.01 10.62 14.43
C LEU A 264 -12.38 10.44 13.76
N ALA A 265 -13.40 10.08 14.54
CA ALA A 265 -14.77 9.94 14.04
C ALA A 265 -15.27 11.24 13.42
N ARG A 266 -15.04 12.39 14.06
CA ARG A 266 -15.43 13.71 13.55
C ARG A 266 -14.69 14.05 12.26
N LEU A 267 -13.36 13.87 12.20
CA LEU A 267 -12.55 14.15 11.02
C LEU A 267 -13.00 13.32 9.82
N LEU A 268 -13.29 12.04 10.05
CA LEU A 268 -13.74 11.12 9.01
C LEU A 268 -15.23 11.26 8.67
N GLY A 269 -15.97 12.13 9.38
CA GLY A 269 -17.41 12.35 9.18
C GLY A 269 -18.28 11.22 9.72
N TRP A 270 -17.84 10.52 10.76
CA TRP A 270 -18.50 9.35 11.33
C TRP A 270 -19.32 9.65 12.60
N ASP A 271 -19.21 10.84 13.14
CA ASP A 271 -19.89 11.28 14.37
C ASP A 271 -21.40 11.56 14.19
N GLY A 272 -21.91 11.46 12.97
CA GLY A 272 -23.30 11.73 12.65
C GLY A 272 -23.65 13.21 12.51
N SER A 273 -22.71 14.12 12.71
CA SER A 273 -22.92 15.57 12.56
C SER A 273 -23.18 15.98 11.11
N THR A 274 -22.83 15.12 10.16
CA THR A 274 -23.01 15.40 8.73
C THR A 274 -23.50 14.17 7.95
N LEU A 275 -24.56 14.35 7.17
CA LEU A 275 -25.03 13.35 6.18
C LEU A 275 -24.24 13.44 4.87
N ARG A 276 -23.35 14.44 4.76
CA ARG A 276 -22.61 14.77 3.54
C ARG A 276 -21.81 13.60 2.96
N PRO A 277 -21.04 12.79 3.73
CA PRO A 277 -20.32 11.66 3.17
C PRO A 277 -21.24 10.62 2.54
N ALA A 278 -22.36 10.32 3.19
CA ALA A 278 -23.33 9.37 2.67
C ALA A 278 -24.03 9.88 1.41
N LEU A 279 -24.48 11.14 1.40
CA LEU A 279 -25.08 11.78 0.23
C LEU A 279 -24.10 11.83 -0.94
N GLN A 280 -22.85 12.16 -0.67
CA GLN A 280 -21.81 12.19 -1.68
C GLN A 280 -21.57 10.81 -2.28
N TYR A 281 -21.46 9.79 -1.47
CA TYR A 281 -21.23 8.42 -1.93
C TYR A 281 -22.41 7.88 -2.74
N TRP A 282 -23.64 8.05 -2.26
CA TRP A 282 -24.82 7.43 -2.85
C TRP A 282 -25.50 8.25 -3.94
N LEU A 283 -25.41 9.56 -3.93
CA LEU A 283 -26.08 10.45 -4.87
C LEU A 283 -25.12 11.11 -5.84
N THR A 284 -24.15 11.88 -5.35
CA THR A 284 -23.29 12.69 -6.22
C THR A 284 -22.20 11.86 -6.91
N GLY A 285 -21.65 10.85 -6.27
CA GLY A 285 -20.61 10.00 -6.82
C GLY A 285 -21.06 9.25 -8.10
N PRO A 286 -22.19 8.55 -8.10
CA PRO A 286 -22.75 7.91 -9.30
C PRO A 286 -23.07 8.92 -10.41
N VAL A 287 -23.63 10.08 -10.09
CA VAL A 287 -23.94 11.15 -11.06
C VAL A 287 -22.67 11.71 -11.68
N ASP A 288 -21.66 12.03 -10.87
CA ASP A 288 -20.35 12.51 -11.37
C ASP A 288 -19.68 11.47 -12.28
N LYS A 289 -19.75 10.19 -11.91
CA LYS A 289 -19.23 9.11 -12.75
C LYS A 289 -19.99 9.01 -14.08
N ALA A 290 -21.30 9.09 -14.03
CA ALA A 290 -22.12 9.09 -15.25
C ALA A 290 -21.80 10.28 -16.16
N LEU A 291 -21.68 11.49 -15.62
CA LEU A 291 -21.32 12.69 -16.36
C LEU A 291 -19.92 12.60 -17.01
N LYS A 292 -18.95 12.02 -16.31
CA LYS A 292 -17.60 11.76 -16.86
C LYS A 292 -17.64 10.72 -17.99
N VAL A 293 -18.39 9.64 -17.84
CA VAL A 293 -18.56 8.61 -18.88
C VAL A 293 -19.25 9.18 -20.12
N LEU A 294 -20.21 10.09 -19.95
CA LEU A 294 -20.91 10.76 -21.04
C LEU A 294 -20.10 11.91 -21.68
N GLY A 295 -18.89 12.21 -21.16
CA GLY A 295 -18.08 13.31 -21.66
C GLY A 295 -18.63 14.71 -21.35
N LEU A 296 -19.66 14.81 -20.51
CA LEU A 296 -20.30 16.06 -20.12
C LEU A 296 -19.54 16.81 -19.01
N ARG A 297 -18.54 16.14 -18.39
CA ARG A 297 -17.63 16.72 -17.41
C ARG A 297 -16.21 16.33 -17.77
N ALA A 298 -15.34 17.32 -17.95
CA ALA A 298 -13.93 17.06 -18.20
C ALA A 298 -13.34 16.25 -17.03
N SER A 299 -12.66 15.15 -17.33
CA SER A 299 -11.70 14.58 -16.39
C SER A 299 -10.60 15.62 -16.26
N ALA A 300 -10.48 16.26 -15.11
CA ALA A 300 -9.36 17.14 -14.83
C ALA A 300 -8.12 16.26 -14.50
N VAL A 301 -7.71 15.46 -15.48
CA VAL A 301 -6.39 14.86 -15.49
C VAL A 301 -5.54 15.81 -16.33
N PRO A 302 -4.54 16.46 -15.76
CA PRO A 302 -3.48 17.02 -16.58
C PRO A 302 -2.89 15.82 -17.32
N THR A 303 -3.05 15.79 -18.63
CA THR A 303 -2.31 14.86 -19.49
C THR A 303 -0.85 15.02 -19.09
N PRO A 304 -0.13 13.93 -18.73
CA PRO A 304 1.31 14.03 -18.54
C PRO A 304 1.83 14.66 -19.84
N GLN A 305 2.43 15.84 -19.74
CA GLN A 305 3.14 16.40 -20.87
C GLN A 305 4.21 15.36 -21.19
N SER A 306 4.11 14.79 -22.38
CA SER A 306 5.17 13.96 -22.94
C SER A 306 6.47 14.74 -22.76
N PRO A 307 7.53 14.12 -22.23
CA PRO A 307 8.80 14.80 -22.15
C PRO A 307 9.13 15.33 -23.53
N THR A 308 9.40 16.64 -23.61
CA THR A 308 9.93 17.30 -24.78
C THR A 308 11.07 16.45 -25.28
N GLN A 309 10.93 15.90 -26.50
CA GLN A 309 12.02 15.19 -27.16
C GLN A 309 13.21 16.12 -27.25
N ASP A 310 14.23 15.85 -26.47
CA ASP A 310 15.57 16.38 -26.71
C ASP A 310 16.06 15.90 -28.10
N PRO A 311 16.76 16.74 -28.87
CA PRO A 311 17.17 16.39 -30.22
C PRO A 311 18.09 15.17 -30.21
N ALA A 312 17.69 14.19 -31.03
CA ALA A 312 18.29 12.88 -31.20
C ALA A 312 19.82 12.89 -31.30
N ILE A 313 20.45 12.12 -30.41
CA ILE A 313 21.82 11.62 -30.62
C ILE A 313 21.69 10.45 -31.62
N PRO A 314 22.42 10.42 -32.74
CA PRO A 314 22.31 9.35 -33.72
C PRO A 314 22.86 8.02 -33.18
N ASN A 315 22.02 6.99 -33.16
CA ASN A 315 22.41 5.60 -32.85
C ASN A 315 23.21 4.98 -34.00
N PRO A 316 24.22 4.16 -33.69
CA PRO A 316 24.91 3.37 -34.70
C PRO A 316 24.01 2.24 -35.21
N THR A 317 24.10 2.03 -36.50
CA THR A 317 23.41 1.08 -37.37
C THR A 317 23.33 -0.36 -36.81
N GLU A 318 22.11 -0.87 -36.57
CA GLU A 318 21.83 -2.29 -36.42
C GLU A 318 21.23 -2.89 -37.70
N PRO A 319 21.50 -4.17 -38.01
CA PRO A 319 21.03 -4.80 -39.22
C PRO A 319 19.54 -5.19 -39.15
N LYS A 320 18.83 -4.94 -40.22
CA LYS A 320 17.41 -5.30 -40.43
C LYS A 320 17.22 -6.82 -40.38
N ALA A 321 16.49 -7.30 -39.36
CA ALA A 321 15.77 -8.57 -39.42
C ALA A 321 14.28 -8.29 -39.55
N GLY A 322 13.66 -8.79 -40.60
CA GLY A 322 12.25 -8.59 -40.89
C GLY A 322 11.35 -9.42 -39.98
N GLY A 323 10.32 -8.80 -39.46
CA GLY A 323 9.22 -9.39 -38.72
C GLY A 323 8.35 -8.25 -38.21
N GLU A 324 7.19 -8.04 -38.86
CA GLU A 324 6.21 -7.05 -38.39
C GLU A 324 5.75 -7.41 -36.96
N PRO A 325 5.85 -6.49 -35.99
CA PRO A 325 5.20 -6.68 -34.68
C PRO A 325 3.70 -6.42 -34.86
N THR A 326 2.90 -7.47 -34.71
CA THR A 326 1.46 -7.34 -34.49
C THR A 326 1.22 -6.49 -33.22
N THR A 327 0.78 -5.29 -33.41
CA THR A 327 0.30 -4.40 -32.34
C THR A 327 -0.80 -5.11 -31.55
N PRO A 328 -0.71 -5.21 -30.21
CA PRO A 328 -1.82 -5.72 -29.42
C PRO A 328 -3.02 -4.80 -29.64
N SER A 329 -4.12 -5.38 -30.11
CA SER A 329 -5.39 -4.68 -30.30
C SER A 329 -5.75 -3.98 -28.99
N ALA A 330 -5.82 -2.65 -29.01
CA ALA A 330 -6.31 -1.87 -27.89
C ALA A 330 -7.69 -2.39 -27.50
N ALA A 331 -7.86 -2.75 -26.22
CA ALA A 331 -9.15 -3.20 -25.70
C ALA A 331 -10.24 -2.18 -26.09
N PRO A 332 -11.38 -2.62 -26.60
CA PRO A 332 -12.43 -1.73 -27.08
C PRO A 332 -12.86 -0.80 -25.96
N LYS A 333 -12.83 0.51 -26.22
CA LYS A 333 -13.32 1.50 -25.25
C LYS A 333 -14.76 1.17 -24.88
N PRO A 334 -15.12 1.08 -23.59
CA PRO A 334 -16.49 0.74 -23.20
C PRO A 334 -17.46 1.76 -23.80
N HIS A 335 -18.56 1.26 -24.37
CA HIS A 335 -19.59 2.10 -24.95
C HIS A 335 -20.12 3.08 -23.89
N PRO A 336 -20.29 4.38 -24.19
CA PRO A 336 -20.71 5.40 -23.20
C PRO A 336 -21.99 5.04 -22.43
N LEU A 337 -22.87 4.23 -23.02
CA LEU A 337 -24.11 3.78 -22.38
C LEU A 337 -24.01 2.41 -21.72
N ALA A 338 -22.82 1.83 -21.59
CA ALA A 338 -22.63 0.53 -20.94
C ALA A 338 -23.16 0.51 -19.50
N PHE A 339 -23.09 1.63 -18.77
CA PHE A 339 -23.61 1.75 -17.42
C PHE A 339 -25.15 1.60 -17.35
N LEU A 340 -25.89 1.93 -18.41
CA LEU A 340 -27.34 1.72 -18.46
C LEU A 340 -27.71 0.23 -18.61
N ARG A 341 -26.85 -0.56 -19.26
CA ARG A 341 -27.03 -2.01 -19.41
C ARG A 341 -26.63 -2.78 -18.14
N HIS A 342 -25.63 -2.28 -17.43
CA HIS A 342 -25.06 -2.94 -16.23
C HIS A 342 -24.86 -1.92 -15.09
N PRO A 343 -25.92 -1.29 -14.57
CA PRO A 343 -25.81 -0.22 -13.58
C PRO A 343 -25.12 -0.68 -12.29
N LEU A 344 -25.26 -1.94 -11.89
CA LEU A 344 -24.66 -2.47 -10.67
C LEU A 344 -23.11 -2.51 -10.73
N GLN A 345 -22.51 -2.61 -11.92
CA GLN A 345 -21.05 -2.60 -12.07
C GLN A 345 -20.45 -1.20 -11.85
N HIS A 346 -21.27 -0.17 -11.94
CA HIS A 346 -20.87 1.22 -11.78
C HIS A 346 -21.28 1.84 -10.46
N LEU A 347 -22.05 1.10 -9.64
CA LEU A 347 -22.35 1.53 -8.28
C LEU A 347 -21.14 1.35 -7.36
N PRO A 348 -21.04 2.17 -6.30
CA PRO A 348 -20.04 1.98 -5.27
C PRO A 348 -20.16 0.57 -4.67
N GLU A 349 -19.01 -0.07 -4.45
CA GLU A 349 -19.00 -1.35 -3.74
C GLU A 349 -19.51 -1.16 -2.30
N ARG A 350 -20.11 -2.20 -1.76
CA ARG A 350 -20.58 -2.18 -0.37
C ARG A 350 -19.37 -2.10 0.56
N LEU A 351 -19.55 -1.34 1.65
CA LEU A 351 -18.54 -1.29 2.70
C LEU A 351 -18.35 -2.66 3.34
N PRO A 352 -17.13 -2.97 3.82
CA PRO A 352 -16.87 -4.17 4.58
C PRO A 352 -17.82 -4.26 5.78
N ARG A 353 -18.40 -5.43 6.02
CA ARG A 353 -19.33 -5.64 7.13
C ARG A 353 -18.65 -6.11 8.41
N ARG A 354 -17.36 -6.50 8.31
CA ARG A 354 -16.63 -7.03 9.47
C ARG A 354 -16.14 -5.92 10.37
N THR A 355 -16.30 -6.13 11.65
CA THR A 355 -15.82 -5.27 12.73
C THR A 355 -14.44 -5.71 13.16
N TYR A 356 -13.65 -4.80 13.66
CA TYR A 356 -12.34 -5.07 14.26
C TYR A 356 -12.39 -4.95 15.77
N PRO A 357 -11.43 -5.55 16.46
CA PRO A 357 -10.34 -6.37 15.96
C PRO A 357 -10.59 -7.86 16.19
N GLN A 358 -10.57 -8.63 15.13
CA GLN A 358 -10.21 -10.04 15.26
C GLN A 358 -8.83 -10.16 14.60
N ALA A 359 -7.79 -10.27 15.41
CA ALA A 359 -6.48 -10.66 14.91
C ALA A 359 -6.61 -12.09 14.41
N VAL A 360 -6.74 -12.24 13.10
CA VAL A 360 -6.80 -13.54 12.44
C VAL A 360 -5.37 -13.87 12.04
N ALA A 361 -4.84 -14.96 12.54
CA ALA A 361 -3.57 -15.49 12.06
C ALA A 361 -3.65 -15.65 10.53
N PRO A 362 -2.58 -15.35 9.79
CA PRO A 362 -2.54 -15.67 8.37
C PRO A 362 -2.87 -17.15 8.22
N SER A 363 -3.79 -17.49 7.31
CA SER A 363 -3.99 -18.88 6.89
C SER A 363 -2.69 -19.33 6.21
N ILE A 364 -1.80 -19.90 6.99
CA ILE A 364 -0.71 -20.69 6.49
C ILE A 364 -1.42 -21.95 6.01
N GLU A 365 -1.57 -22.13 4.72
CA GLU A 365 -2.10 -23.38 4.18
C GLU A 365 -1.27 -24.50 4.77
N ASP A 366 -1.95 -25.47 5.40
CA ASP A 366 -1.34 -26.60 6.06
C ASP A 366 -0.37 -27.28 5.09
N ASP A 367 0.88 -27.40 5.52
CA ASP A 367 1.96 -28.04 4.82
C ASP A 367 1.59 -29.49 4.50
N PRO A 368 1.39 -29.89 3.23
CA PRO A 368 1.16 -31.30 2.89
C PRO A 368 2.39 -32.21 3.15
N ALA A 369 3.54 -31.63 3.53
CA ALA A 369 4.77 -32.39 3.80
C ALA A 369 4.92 -32.88 5.25
N GLY A 370 4.04 -32.45 6.19
CA GLY A 370 4.12 -32.85 7.62
C GLY A 370 3.64 -34.26 7.96
N SER A 371 3.06 -35.03 7.02
CA SER A 371 2.45 -36.33 7.35
C SER A 371 3.30 -37.56 7.01
N ARG A 372 4.61 -37.44 6.82
CA ARG A 372 5.49 -38.62 6.65
C ARG A 372 6.68 -38.57 7.58
N ARG A 373 6.46 -38.79 8.86
CA ARG A 373 7.40 -39.45 9.81
C ARG A 373 6.60 -39.86 11.05
N ALA A 374 6.11 -41.05 11.07
CA ALA A 374 5.92 -41.91 12.23
C ALA A 374 6.81 -43.13 12.05
#